data_30187fe20df625f89dff4c50bfcea85c
#
_entry.id   30187fe20df625f89dff4c50bfcea85c
#
_cell.length_a   1.000
_cell.length_b   1.000
_cell.length_c   1.000
_cell.angle_alpha   90.00
_cell.angle_beta   90.00
_cell.angle_gamma   90.00
#
_symmetry.space_group_name_H-M   'P 1'
#
loop_
_entity.id
_entity.type
_entity.pdbx_description
1 polymer ?
#
loop_
_entity_poly.entity_id
_entity_poly.type
_entity_poly.pdbx_seq_one_letter_code
_entity_poly.pdbx_strand_id
1 'polypeptide(L)'
;MKKESFTSFMKQVAADLQQSGNLGTAHVYRSSLNAILVFQESESVEFREITPEWLKHFEGSLRARGCSWNTVSTYLRTMRAVYNRAVDLHRAPYVPHLFRSVYTGTRADRRRALDMEDMKKVFARLLQSAAIPPGMRGAQELFILMFLLRGLPFVDLAYLRKSDLRG
;
A
#
# COMPACT_ATOMS: atom_id res chain seq x y z
N MET A 1 18.74 16.35 -26.33
CA MET A 1 18.53 15.56 -25.09
C MET A 1 17.06 15.11 -25.09
N LYS A 2 16.77 13.79 -25.07
CA LYS A 2 15.42 13.28 -24.87
C LYS A 2 14.95 13.75 -23.48
N LYS A 3 13.85 14.51 -23.42
CA LYS A 3 13.22 14.84 -22.13
C LYS A 3 12.78 13.54 -21.48
N GLU A 4 13.15 13.36 -20.22
CA GLU A 4 12.78 12.17 -19.44
C GLU A 4 11.26 12.15 -19.23
N SER A 5 10.61 11.03 -19.54
CA SER A 5 9.16 10.87 -19.34
C SER A 5 8.85 10.53 -17.88
N PHE A 6 7.61 10.80 -17.44
CA PHE A 6 7.12 10.42 -16.12
C PHE A 6 7.24 8.90 -15.88
N THR A 7 6.86 8.10 -16.86
CA THR A 7 6.93 6.63 -16.76
C THR A 7 8.35 6.12 -16.67
N SER A 8 9.28 6.72 -17.43
CA SER A 8 10.71 6.38 -17.32
C SER A 8 11.28 6.72 -15.94
N PHE A 9 10.98 7.91 -15.43
CA PHE A 9 11.37 8.32 -14.09
C PHE A 9 10.77 7.43 -12.99
N MET A 10 9.48 7.11 -13.10
CA MET A 10 8.79 6.20 -12.16
C MET A 10 9.41 4.79 -12.17
N LYS A 11 9.82 4.29 -13.35
CA LYS A 11 10.51 3.00 -13.50
C LYS A 11 11.87 3.01 -12.78
N GLN A 12 12.62 4.09 -12.91
CA GLN A 12 13.88 4.27 -12.19
C GLN A 12 13.67 4.29 -10.67
N VAL A 13 12.71 5.07 -10.17
CA VAL A 13 12.38 5.13 -8.74
C VAL A 13 12.00 3.75 -8.20
N ALA A 14 11.23 2.96 -8.96
CA ALA A 14 10.87 1.60 -8.55
C ALA A 14 12.10 0.66 -8.50
N ALA A 15 13.05 0.82 -9.42
CA ALA A 15 14.31 0.08 -9.42
C ALA A 15 15.20 0.45 -8.22
N ASP A 16 15.35 1.74 -7.93
CA ASP A 16 16.10 2.24 -6.76
C ASP A 16 15.53 1.67 -5.44
N LEU A 17 14.19 1.66 -5.31
CA LEU A 17 13.50 1.08 -4.15
C LEU A 17 13.77 -0.43 -4.02
N GLN A 18 13.83 -1.14 -5.13
CA GLN A 18 14.15 -2.56 -5.14
C GLN A 18 15.60 -2.81 -4.70
N GLN A 19 16.54 -2.03 -5.21
CA GLN A 19 17.97 -2.14 -4.85
C GLN A 19 18.22 -1.81 -3.37
N SER A 20 17.46 -0.86 -2.81
CA SER A 20 17.54 -0.51 -1.38
C SER A 20 16.79 -1.49 -0.45
N GLY A 21 16.30 -2.62 -0.96
CA GLY A 21 15.61 -3.64 -0.17
C GLY A 21 14.14 -3.34 0.14
N ASN A 22 13.59 -2.23 -0.33
CA ASN A 22 12.18 -1.83 -0.12
C ASN A 22 11.24 -2.55 -1.10
N LEU A 23 11.26 -3.89 -1.10
CA LEU A 23 10.61 -4.75 -2.10
C LEU A 23 9.09 -4.53 -2.17
N GLY A 24 8.42 -4.39 -1.02
CA GLY A 24 6.97 -4.15 -0.95
C GLY A 24 6.58 -2.82 -1.62
N THR A 25 7.33 -1.74 -1.32
CA THR A 25 7.11 -0.43 -1.93
C THR A 25 7.42 -0.46 -3.43
N ALA A 26 8.53 -1.08 -3.84
CA ALA A 26 8.88 -1.25 -5.25
C ALA A 26 7.80 -2.00 -6.03
N HIS A 27 7.16 -3.01 -5.42
CA HIS A 27 6.04 -3.73 -6.02
C HIS A 27 4.83 -2.81 -6.26
N VAL A 28 4.46 -1.98 -5.28
CA VAL A 28 3.36 -1.00 -5.42
C VAL A 28 3.65 0.00 -6.55
N TYR A 29 4.88 0.49 -6.63
CA TYR A 29 5.29 1.43 -7.70
C TYR A 29 5.19 0.79 -9.08
N ARG A 30 5.65 -0.46 -9.25
CA ARG A 30 5.52 -1.20 -10.51
C ARG A 30 4.07 -1.48 -10.87
N SER A 31 3.24 -1.86 -9.91
CA SER A 31 1.80 -2.09 -10.15
C SER A 31 1.10 -0.81 -10.58
N SER A 32 1.43 0.33 -9.96
CA SER A 32 0.91 1.63 -10.35
C SER A 32 1.37 2.04 -11.76
N LEU A 33 2.65 1.82 -12.08
CA LEU A 33 3.19 2.07 -13.42
C LEU A 33 2.47 1.24 -14.50
N ASN A 34 2.29 -0.06 -14.25
CA ASN A 34 1.58 -0.94 -15.18
C ASN A 34 0.14 -0.47 -15.42
N ALA A 35 -0.55 -0.01 -14.36
CA ALA A 35 -1.91 0.52 -14.49
C ALA A 35 -1.96 1.79 -15.37
N ILE A 36 -0.95 2.66 -15.29
CA ILE A 36 -0.80 3.86 -16.11
C ILE A 36 -0.58 3.49 -17.58
N LEU A 37 0.36 2.57 -17.85
CA LEU A 37 0.68 2.13 -19.22
C LEU A 37 -0.51 1.47 -19.90
N VAL A 38 -1.27 0.65 -19.16
CA VAL A 38 -2.51 0.04 -19.68
C VAL A 38 -3.59 1.08 -19.96
N PHE A 39 -3.71 2.12 -19.12
CA PHE A 39 -4.69 3.20 -19.32
C PHE A 39 -4.35 4.06 -20.55
N GLN A 40 -3.08 4.37 -20.74
CA GLN A 40 -2.63 5.24 -21.81
C GLN A 40 -2.50 4.52 -23.16
N GLU A 41 -2.53 3.17 -23.17
CA GLU A 41 -2.25 2.34 -24.36
C GLU A 41 -0.93 2.73 -25.07
N SER A 42 0.05 3.21 -24.27
CA SER A 42 1.33 3.72 -24.73
C SER A 42 2.44 3.31 -23.77
N GLU A 43 3.65 3.13 -24.28
CA GLU A 43 4.85 2.80 -23.48
C GLU A 43 5.39 3.99 -22.68
N SER A 44 4.93 5.21 -22.95
CA SER A 44 5.45 6.43 -22.33
C SER A 44 4.36 7.47 -22.07
N VAL A 45 4.42 8.10 -20.90
CA VAL A 45 3.61 9.25 -20.51
C VAL A 45 4.55 10.38 -20.10
N GLU A 46 4.43 11.53 -20.75
CA GLU A 46 5.22 12.70 -20.43
C GLU A 46 4.68 13.43 -19.18
N PHE A 47 5.53 14.15 -18.43
CA PHE A 47 5.09 14.94 -17.28
C PHE A 47 3.99 15.96 -17.62
N ARG A 48 4.05 16.55 -18.82
CA ARG A 48 3.08 17.56 -19.30
C ARG A 48 1.69 16.98 -19.61
N GLU A 49 1.60 15.68 -19.85
CA GLU A 49 0.33 14.99 -20.13
C GLU A 49 -0.46 14.73 -18.85
N ILE A 50 0.22 14.75 -17.70
CA ILE A 50 -0.42 14.54 -16.39
C ILE A 50 -1.07 15.86 -15.98
N THR A 51 -2.34 16.02 -16.34
CA THR A 51 -3.19 17.16 -15.95
C THR A 51 -4.25 16.71 -14.93
N PRO A 52 -4.95 17.63 -14.25
CA PRO A 52 -6.08 17.26 -13.38
C PRO A 52 -7.16 16.45 -14.10
N GLU A 53 -7.44 16.78 -15.38
CA GLU A 53 -8.39 16.08 -16.23
C GLU A 53 -7.91 14.67 -16.55
N TRP A 54 -6.64 14.51 -16.95
CA TRP A 54 -6.02 13.22 -17.19
C TRP A 54 -6.09 12.32 -15.96
N LEU A 55 -5.76 12.88 -14.78
CA LEU A 55 -5.83 12.16 -13.50
C LEU A 55 -7.26 11.71 -13.18
N LYS A 56 -8.26 12.55 -13.50
CA LYS A 56 -9.66 12.21 -13.29
C LYS A 56 -10.13 11.10 -14.23
N HIS A 57 -9.71 11.11 -15.48
CA HIS A 57 -9.99 10.03 -16.44
C HIS A 57 -9.31 8.72 -16.00
N PHE A 58 -8.07 8.78 -15.52
CA PHE A 58 -7.36 7.61 -14.98
C PHE A 58 -8.08 7.03 -13.77
N GLU A 59 -8.52 7.87 -12.81
CA GLU A 59 -9.36 7.47 -11.67
C GLU A 59 -10.61 6.73 -12.15
N GLY A 60 -11.33 7.30 -13.11
CA GLY A 60 -12.55 6.73 -13.71
C GLY A 60 -12.29 5.37 -14.36
N SER A 61 -11.22 5.25 -15.13
CA SER A 61 -10.78 4.00 -15.76
C SER A 61 -10.49 2.90 -14.73
N LEU A 62 -9.77 3.22 -13.65
CA LEU A 62 -9.51 2.26 -12.56
C LEU A 62 -10.81 1.78 -11.91
N ARG A 63 -11.77 2.69 -11.70
CA ARG A 63 -13.08 2.35 -11.14
C ARG A 63 -13.90 1.48 -12.09
N ALA A 64 -13.91 1.78 -13.38
CA ALA A 64 -14.57 0.99 -14.41
C ALA A 64 -14.01 -0.44 -14.48
N ARG A 65 -12.71 -0.61 -14.22
CA ARG A 65 -12.04 -1.93 -14.11
C ARG A 65 -12.27 -2.65 -12.78
N GLY A 66 -13.13 -2.13 -11.91
CA GLY A 66 -13.48 -2.76 -10.63
C GLY A 66 -12.47 -2.54 -9.49
N CYS A 67 -11.47 -1.67 -9.64
CA CYS A 67 -10.53 -1.38 -8.57
C CYS A 67 -11.25 -0.79 -7.35
N SER A 68 -10.89 -1.25 -6.14
CA SER A 68 -11.38 -0.64 -4.90
C SER A 68 -10.91 0.80 -4.75
N TRP A 69 -11.62 1.62 -3.96
CA TRP A 69 -11.19 2.99 -3.67
C TRP A 69 -9.80 3.06 -3.02
N ASN A 70 -9.44 2.06 -2.21
CA ASN A 70 -8.11 1.99 -1.60
C ASN A 70 -7.02 1.68 -2.64
N THR A 71 -7.31 0.85 -3.64
CA THR A 71 -6.40 0.60 -4.77
C THR A 71 -6.20 1.86 -5.61
N VAL A 72 -7.30 2.54 -5.96
CA VAL A 72 -7.29 3.82 -6.70
C VAL A 72 -6.45 4.86 -5.94
N SER A 73 -6.72 5.02 -4.65
CA SER A 73 -5.94 5.93 -3.80
C SER A 73 -4.46 5.57 -3.75
N THR A 74 -4.13 4.29 -3.63
CA THR A 74 -2.73 3.83 -3.61
C THR A 74 -2.01 4.23 -4.89
N TYR A 75 -2.61 4.01 -6.06
CA TYR A 75 -2.00 4.36 -7.33
C TYR A 75 -1.83 5.88 -7.49
N LEU A 76 -2.86 6.67 -7.17
CA LEU A 76 -2.81 8.13 -7.27
C LEU A 76 -1.82 8.76 -6.26
N ARG A 77 -1.73 8.21 -5.05
CA ARG A 77 -0.72 8.64 -4.07
C ARG A 77 0.69 8.31 -4.52
N THR A 78 0.90 7.13 -5.11
CA THR A 78 2.19 6.73 -5.68
C THR A 78 2.58 7.67 -6.82
N MET A 79 1.66 7.99 -7.74
CA MET A 79 1.90 8.96 -8.79
C MET A 79 2.26 10.34 -8.24
N ARG A 80 1.53 10.82 -7.22
CA ARG A 80 1.83 12.10 -6.57
C ARG A 80 3.23 12.11 -5.95
N ALA A 81 3.63 11.02 -5.28
CA ALA A 81 4.95 10.92 -4.68
C ALA A 81 6.08 10.98 -5.75
N VAL A 82 5.89 10.25 -6.86
CA VAL A 82 6.84 10.27 -7.98
C VAL A 82 6.90 11.66 -8.63
N TYR A 83 5.75 12.29 -8.88
CA TYR A 83 5.67 13.60 -9.50
C TYR A 83 6.36 14.66 -8.64
N ASN A 84 6.06 14.71 -7.35
CA ASN A 84 6.67 15.65 -6.41
C ASN A 84 8.20 15.45 -6.33
N ARG A 85 8.67 14.19 -6.26
CA ARG A 85 10.11 13.89 -6.31
C ARG A 85 10.76 14.39 -7.59
N ALA A 86 10.09 14.30 -8.74
CA ALA A 86 10.60 14.84 -9.99
C ALA A 86 10.63 16.38 -10.00
N VAL A 87 9.65 17.04 -9.38
CA VAL A 87 9.64 18.51 -9.19
C VAL A 87 10.82 18.94 -8.30
N ASP A 88 11.02 18.26 -7.17
CA ASP A 88 12.13 18.56 -6.24
C ASP A 88 13.51 18.40 -6.92
N LEU A 89 13.62 17.48 -7.88
CA LEU A 89 14.83 17.25 -8.68
C LEU A 89 14.89 18.13 -9.95
N HIS A 90 14.00 19.10 -10.09
CA HIS A 90 13.89 19.99 -11.28
C HIS A 90 13.73 19.25 -12.63
N ARG A 91 13.16 18.03 -12.60
CA ARG A 91 12.86 17.21 -13.80
C ARG A 91 11.43 17.40 -14.32
N ALA A 92 10.53 17.90 -13.48
CA ALA A 92 9.13 18.20 -13.82
C ALA A 92 8.77 19.63 -13.40
N PRO A 93 7.81 20.28 -14.11
CA PRO A 93 7.29 21.57 -13.69
C PRO A 93 6.42 21.40 -12.43
N TYR A 94 6.46 22.40 -11.55
CA TYR A 94 5.51 22.47 -10.44
C TYR A 94 4.14 22.88 -10.97
N VAL A 95 3.11 22.08 -10.68
CA VAL A 95 1.70 22.38 -11.01
C VAL A 95 0.92 22.48 -9.71
N PRO A 96 0.40 23.66 -9.34
CA PRO A 96 -0.37 23.84 -8.11
C PRO A 96 -1.61 22.94 -8.12
N HIS A 97 -1.85 22.25 -6.99
CA HIS A 97 -3.06 21.44 -6.77
C HIS A 97 -3.32 20.32 -7.80
N LEU A 98 -2.31 19.85 -8.51
CA LEU A 98 -2.43 18.83 -9.57
C LEU A 98 -3.31 17.62 -9.16
N PHE A 99 -3.15 17.11 -7.95
CA PHE A 99 -3.88 15.92 -7.45
C PHE A 99 -5.11 16.26 -6.58
N ARG A 100 -5.59 17.52 -6.57
CA ARG A 100 -6.69 17.93 -5.69
C ARG A 100 -8.03 17.31 -6.07
N SER A 101 -8.28 17.08 -7.36
CA SER A 101 -9.56 16.61 -7.89
C SER A 101 -9.76 15.08 -7.79
N VAL A 102 -8.72 14.33 -7.40
CA VAL A 102 -8.74 12.86 -7.38
C VAL A 102 -8.69 12.30 -5.96
N TYR A 103 -9.19 11.07 -5.82
CA TYR A 103 -9.28 10.42 -4.53
C TYR A 103 -7.93 9.88 -4.04
N THR A 104 -7.41 10.48 -2.97
CA THR A 104 -6.16 10.06 -2.31
C THR A 104 -6.34 9.71 -0.83
N GLY A 105 -7.59 9.52 -0.40
CA GLY A 105 -7.95 9.13 0.96
C GLY A 105 -7.85 7.63 1.22
N THR A 106 -8.21 7.21 2.42
CA THR A 106 -8.36 5.80 2.79
C THR A 106 -9.78 5.56 3.28
N ARG A 107 -10.39 4.42 2.87
CA ARG A 107 -11.68 3.98 3.37
C ARG A 107 -11.49 2.71 4.18
N ALA A 108 -12.03 2.69 5.38
CA ALA A 108 -12.17 1.47 6.17
C ALA A 108 -13.47 0.78 5.72
N ASP A 109 -13.39 -0.06 4.68
CA ASP A 109 -14.56 -0.72 4.10
C ASP A 109 -15.15 -1.81 5.02
N ARG A 110 -14.38 -2.29 6.00
CA ARG A 110 -14.82 -3.31 6.98
C ARG A 110 -14.20 -3.05 8.33
N ARG A 111 -14.98 -3.10 9.38
CA ARG A 111 -14.47 -3.25 10.74
C ARG A 111 -13.91 -4.67 10.88
N ARG A 112 -12.62 -4.79 11.14
CA ARG A 112 -11.94 -6.07 11.41
C ARG A 112 -11.69 -6.29 12.91
N ALA A 113 -12.07 -5.33 13.73
CA ALA A 113 -11.98 -5.47 15.18
C ALA A 113 -13.03 -6.47 15.65
N LEU A 114 -12.59 -7.46 16.43
CA LEU A 114 -13.48 -8.36 17.16
C LEU A 114 -14.19 -7.58 18.27
N ASP A 115 -15.42 -7.89 18.52
CA ASP A 115 -16.10 -7.38 19.70
C ASP A 115 -15.71 -8.14 20.97
N MET A 116 -16.19 -7.67 22.14
CA MET A 116 -15.81 -8.25 23.41
C MET A 116 -16.30 -9.70 23.57
N GLU A 117 -17.45 -10.04 22.98
CA GLU A 117 -17.97 -11.41 23.03
C GLU A 117 -17.15 -12.37 22.19
N ASP A 118 -16.76 -11.95 20.98
CA ASP A 118 -15.90 -12.75 20.11
C ASP A 118 -14.51 -12.93 20.71
N MET A 119 -13.98 -11.89 21.36
CA MET A 119 -12.72 -12.02 22.11
C MET A 119 -12.84 -13.04 23.25
N LYS A 120 -13.94 -13.01 24.05
CA LYS A 120 -14.17 -14.02 25.10
C LYS A 120 -14.20 -15.44 24.52
N LYS A 121 -14.85 -15.65 23.38
CA LYS A 121 -14.89 -16.95 22.68
C LYS A 121 -13.49 -17.42 22.26
N VAL A 122 -12.66 -16.49 21.73
CA VAL A 122 -11.28 -16.81 21.36
C VAL A 122 -10.47 -17.24 22.57
N PHE A 123 -10.56 -16.53 23.69
CA PHE A 123 -9.88 -16.90 24.95
C PHE A 123 -10.40 -18.22 25.54
N ALA A 124 -11.73 -18.41 25.58
CA ALA A 124 -12.33 -19.63 26.14
C ALA A 124 -11.93 -20.89 25.36
N ARG A 125 -11.83 -20.82 24.02
CA ARG A 125 -11.38 -21.93 23.19
C ARG A 125 -9.93 -22.32 23.42
N LEU A 126 -9.06 -21.40 23.83
CA LEU A 126 -7.68 -21.73 24.19
C LEU A 126 -7.61 -22.70 25.39
N LEU A 127 -8.55 -22.57 26.34
CA LEU A 127 -8.65 -23.42 27.53
C LEU A 127 -9.25 -24.80 27.22
N GLN A 128 -10.00 -24.93 26.10
CA GLN A 128 -10.65 -26.16 25.65
C GLN A 128 -9.84 -26.82 24.53
N SER A 129 -8.70 -27.39 24.87
CA SER A 129 -7.65 -27.91 23.97
C SER A 129 -8.10 -28.91 22.90
N ALA A 130 -9.24 -29.59 23.08
CA ALA A 130 -9.64 -30.75 22.25
C ALA A 130 -10.40 -30.37 20.95
N ALA A 131 -10.84 -29.12 20.78
CA ALA A 131 -11.76 -28.73 19.70
C ALA A 131 -11.12 -27.94 18.54
N ILE A 132 -9.80 -27.70 18.59
CA ILE A 132 -9.12 -26.84 17.59
C ILE A 132 -8.21 -27.69 16.72
N PRO A 133 -8.32 -27.60 15.37
CA PRO A 133 -7.38 -28.25 14.49
C PRO A 133 -5.93 -27.82 14.78
N PRO A 134 -4.93 -28.74 14.72
CA PRO A 134 -3.54 -28.45 15.11
C PRO A 134 -2.96 -27.21 14.41
N GLY A 135 -3.27 -27.00 13.14
CA GLY A 135 -2.78 -25.83 12.36
C GLY A 135 -3.40 -24.50 12.78
N MET A 136 -4.57 -24.49 13.40
CA MET A 136 -5.23 -23.26 13.89
C MET A 136 -4.81 -22.90 15.32
N ARG A 137 -4.34 -23.86 16.10
CA ARG A 137 -3.95 -23.62 17.48
C ARG A 137 -2.80 -22.61 17.61
N GLY A 138 -1.73 -22.81 16.84
CA GLY A 138 -0.60 -21.86 16.83
C GLY A 138 -1.00 -20.46 16.39
N ALA A 139 -1.87 -20.33 15.38
CA ALA A 139 -2.37 -19.02 14.96
C ALA A 139 -3.20 -18.33 16.05
N GLN A 140 -4.01 -19.09 16.81
CA GLN A 140 -4.78 -18.56 17.92
C GLN A 140 -3.88 -18.14 19.10
N GLU A 141 -2.88 -18.93 19.44
CA GLU A 141 -1.92 -18.61 20.49
C GLU A 141 -1.14 -17.33 20.15
N LEU A 142 -0.67 -17.21 18.89
CA LEU A 142 -0.01 -15.99 18.41
C LEU A 142 -0.93 -14.78 18.45
N PHE A 143 -2.18 -14.92 18.05
CA PHE A 143 -3.16 -13.84 18.09
C PHE A 143 -3.38 -13.34 19.52
N ILE A 144 -3.55 -14.26 20.48
CA ILE A 144 -3.74 -13.92 21.89
C ILE A 144 -2.47 -13.25 22.46
N LEU A 145 -1.30 -13.76 22.12
CA LEU A 145 -0.02 -13.17 22.53
C LEU A 145 0.11 -11.73 22.01
N MET A 146 -0.19 -11.50 20.73
CA MET A 146 -0.20 -10.16 20.12
C MET A 146 -1.18 -9.22 20.85
N PHE A 147 -2.37 -9.73 21.21
CA PHE A 147 -3.37 -8.96 21.96
C PHE A 147 -2.86 -8.59 23.37
N LEU A 148 -2.30 -9.55 24.11
CA LEU A 148 -1.74 -9.32 25.45
C LEU A 148 -0.55 -8.36 25.43
N LEU A 149 0.21 -8.36 24.35
CA LEU A 149 1.29 -7.39 24.08
C LEU A 149 0.77 -6.05 23.51
N ARG A 150 -0.50 -5.70 23.82
CA ARG A 150 -1.15 -4.43 23.43
C ARG A 150 -1.23 -4.18 21.93
N GLY A 151 -1.42 -5.25 21.16
CA GLY A 151 -1.58 -5.18 19.70
C GLY A 151 -0.24 -5.12 18.95
N LEU A 152 0.80 -5.74 19.50
CA LEU A 152 2.08 -5.87 18.81
C LEU A 152 1.87 -6.52 17.42
N PRO A 153 2.33 -5.90 16.31
CA PRO A 153 2.21 -6.47 14.98
C PRO A 153 2.93 -7.82 14.88
N PHE A 154 2.37 -8.74 14.07
CA PHE A 154 2.97 -10.06 13.87
C PHE A 154 4.44 -10.00 13.41
N VAL A 155 4.79 -9.05 12.56
CA VAL A 155 6.16 -8.85 12.08
C VAL A 155 7.10 -8.54 13.26
N ASP A 156 6.69 -7.64 14.15
CA ASP A 156 7.50 -7.25 15.31
C ASP A 156 7.64 -8.43 16.29
N LEU A 157 6.55 -9.20 16.49
CA LEU A 157 6.57 -10.41 17.29
C LEU A 157 7.54 -11.45 16.71
N ALA A 158 7.56 -11.64 15.38
CA ALA A 158 8.41 -12.61 14.71
C ALA A 158 9.91 -12.26 14.81
N TYR A 159 10.25 -10.99 14.97
CA TYR A 159 11.63 -10.51 15.15
C TYR A 159 12.01 -10.26 16.62
N LEU A 160 11.09 -10.48 17.57
CA LEU A 160 11.34 -10.27 18.99
C LEU A 160 12.45 -11.21 19.50
N ARG A 161 13.46 -10.65 20.14
CA ARG A 161 14.61 -11.39 20.69
C ARG A 161 14.53 -11.42 22.22
N LYS A 162 15.17 -12.40 22.83
CA LYS A 162 15.29 -12.47 24.32
C LYS A 162 15.92 -11.21 24.91
N SER A 163 16.84 -10.57 24.19
CA SER A 163 17.46 -9.30 24.59
C SER A 163 16.48 -8.12 24.68
N ASP A 164 15.33 -8.21 24.00
CA ASP A 164 14.34 -7.15 23.96
C ASP A 164 13.35 -7.25 25.14
N LEU A 165 13.39 -8.39 25.86
CA LEU A 165 12.62 -8.63 27.08
C LEU A 165 13.46 -8.12 28.27
N ARG A 166 13.23 -6.85 28.64
CA ARG A 166 13.80 -6.31 29.89
C ARG A 166 12.91 -6.71 31.04
N GLY A 167 13.50 -7.36 32.03
CA GLY A 167 12.88 -7.61 33.34
C GLY A 167 12.76 -6.33 34.17
#